data_e1994a5d4cd732e1f639c59ae01b7fd1
#
_entry.id   e1994a5d4cd732e1f639c59ae01b7fd1
#
_cell.length_a   1.000
_cell.length_b   1.000
_cell.length_c   1.000
_cell.angle_alpha   90.00
_cell.angle_beta   90.00
_cell.angle_gamma   90.00
#
_symmetry.space_group_name_H-M   'P 1'
#
loop_
_entity.id
_entity.type
_entity.pdbx_description
1 polymer ?
#
loop_
_entity_poly.entity_id
_entity_poly.type
_entity_poly.pdbx_seq_one_letter_code
_entity_poly.pdbx_strand_id
1 'polypeptide(L)'
;MKKIYLIMILFFATASGVFAQTTNIVTLTLKAKSGEAEAQNDLGEAYYDGKGVTENLPEAVKWFTKAAEQENAKAQYNLGICYYYGYGVYQNYGEAEKWYTKAAEQGYAEAQNSLGYYYEENHNPKKAVEWYTKAAEQGLPIAQCNLGVCYKYGNGVEKNLEETIKWYTKAANQGYAQAQYYLGKAYDKGDGVEKNDSEAMKWYLKAIKNNSPEAAYYYGDMLLNGNKQKGITQNIPEGVKYLRKAADLKNLDAIQVLAGAYLLKMEGKNDLGISKNLSYADFVKYLKIGAEQGNQDMKTILANLPNYKSMIAQEKSLVAKYGQRAYDNIKKGKVYIGMPEGILTEFRTFETDGSRYQMYKYNGPYRDLVGTYKQYIPSYGLRLANLLGKVFPRIVKVRNGKVTNVIY
;
A
#
# COMPACT_ATOMS: atom_id res chain seq x y z
N MET A 1 -28.23 34.03 23.79
CA MET A 1 -27.90 33.36 25.06
C MET A 1 -27.60 31.86 24.89
N LYS A 2 -28.44 31.03 24.24
CA LYS A 2 -28.15 29.58 24.09
C LYS A 2 -26.83 29.23 23.37
N LYS A 3 -26.39 30.00 22.38
CA LYS A 3 -25.09 29.77 21.66
C LYS A 3 -23.86 30.08 22.53
N ILE A 4 -23.95 31.05 23.41
CA ILE A 4 -22.85 31.40 24.32
C ILE A 4 -22.70 30.34 25.42
N TYR A 5 -23.81 29.77 25.91
CA TYR A 5 -23.79 28.67 26.86
C TYR A 5 -23.17 27.39 26.28
N LEU A 6 -23.45 27.09 25.00
CA LEU A 6 -22.88 25.90 24.32
C LEU A 6 -21.37 26.05 24.12
N ILE A 7 -20.92 27.26 23.80
CA ILE A 7 -19.46 27.55 23.64
C ILE A 7 -18.75 27.50 24.98
N MET A 8 -19.37 28.01 26.06
CA MET A 8 -18.81 27.91 27.42
C MET A 8 -18.74 26.45 27.90
N ILE A 9 -19.76 25.62 27.65
CA ILE A 9 -19.75 24.20 28.04
C ILE A 9 -18.67 23.44 27.27
N LEU A 10 -18.48 23.71 25.96
CA LEU A 10 -17.40 23.15 25.16
C LEU A 10 -16.00 23.60 25.65
N PHE A 11 -15.86 24.87 26.03
CA PHE A 11 -14.61 25.40 26.59
C PHE A 11 -14.27 24.81 27.96
N PHE A 12 -15.29 24.62 28.84
CA PHE A 12 -15.09 23.98 30.14
C PHE A 12 -14.82 22.47 29.99
N ALA A 13 -15.46 21.77 29.05
CA ALA A 13 -15.22 20.36 28.81
C ALA A 13 -13.82 20.10 28.23
N THR A 14 -13.34 20.96 27.33
CA THR A 14 -11.96 20.87 26.79
C THR A 14 -10.94 21.30 27.86
N ALA A 15 -11.22 22.32 28.63
CA ALA A 15 -10.36 22.75 29.75
C ALA A 15 -10.24 21.66 30.80
N SER A 16 -11.36 21.04 31.22
CA SER A 16 -11.34 19.94 32.21
C SER A 16 -10.59 18.71 31.70
N GLY A 17 -10.74 18.38 30.43
CA GLY A 17 -9.97 17.28 29.77
C GLY A 17 -8.47 17.57 29.75
N VAL A 18 -8.08 18.79 29.39
CA VAL A 18 -6.66 19.20 29.36
C VAL A 18 -6.11 19.26 30.80
N PHE A 19 -6.85 19.76 31.77
CA PHE A 19 -6.42 19.78 33.17
C PHE A 19 -6.27 18.37 33.73
N ALA A 20 -7.19 17.45 33.46
CA ALA A 20 -7.09 16.05 33.91
C ALA A 20 -5.87 15.36 33.28
N GLN A 21 -5.61 15.59 32.00
CA GLN A 21 -4.46 15.01 31.29
C GLN A 21 -3.13 15.59 31.80
N THR A 22 -3.08 16.90 32.08
CA THR A 22 -1.88 17.56 32.63
C THR A 22 -1.60 17.10 34.06
N THR A 23 -2.64 16.92 34.89
CA THR A 23 -2.47 16.39 36.24
C THR A 23 -1.96 14.96 36.23
N ASN A 24 -2.41 14.14 35.29
CA ASN A 24 -1.97 12.76 35.13
C ASN A 24 -0.48 12.70 34.74
N ILE A 25 -0.01 13.49 33.79
CA ILE A 25 1.40 13.48 33.37
C ILE A 25 2.35 14.03 34.45
N VAL A 26 1.92 15.03 35.22
CA VAL A 26 2.72 15.53 36.34
C VAL A 26 2.89 14.45 37.42
N THR A 27 1.79 13.78 37.80
CA THR A 27 1.84 12.67 38.78
C THR A 27 2.70 11.53 38.27
N LEU A 28 2.55 11.15 36.98
CA LEU A 28 3.38 10.13 36.32
C LEU A 28 4.86 10.50 36.37
N THR A 29 5.18 11.76 36.06
CA THR A 29 6.57 12.25 36.09
C THR A 29 7.17 12.20 37.50
N LEU A 30 6.39 12.52 38.51
CA LEU A 30 6.85 12.44 39.91
C LEU A 30 7.17 10.99 40.32
N LYS A 31 6.29 10.05 39.99
CA LYS A 31 6.50 8.61 40.21
C LYS A 31 7.70 8.07 39.46
N ALA A 32 7.83 8.43 38.20
CA ALA A 32 9.01 8.03 37.39
C ALA A 32 10.31 8.59 37.97
N LYS A 33 10.30 9.82 38.48
CA LYS A 33 11.46 10.44 39.16
C LYS A 33 11.76 9.81 40.54
N SER A 34 10.74 9.28 41.23
CA SER A 34 10.95 8.52 42.48
C SER A 34 11.55 7.14 42.26
N GLY A 35 11.67 6.69 41.01
CA GLY A 35 12.33 5.44 40.65
C GLY A 35 11.37 4.28 40.34
N GLU A 36 10.04 4.50 40.33
CA GLU A 36 9.08 3.45 40.01
C GLU A 36 9.25 3.00 38.54
N ALA A 37 9.68 1.73 38.30
CA ALA A 37 10.00 1.22 36.97
C ALA A 37 8.80 1.24 36.00
N GLU A 38 7.61 0.91 36.48
CA GLU A 38 6.39 0.99 35.67
C GLU A 38 6.08 2.42 35.27
N ALA A 39 6.15 3.38 36.19
CA ALA A 39 5.95 4.79 35.88
C ALA A 39 7.03 5.36 34.95
N GLN A 40 8.25 4.86 35.01
CA GLN A 40 9.31 5.21 34.07
C GLN A 40 8.99 4.68 32.67
N ASN A 41 8.54 3.42 32.54
CA ASN A 41 8.10 2.88 31.27
C ASN A 41 6.95 3.71 30.67
N ASP A 42 5.92 3.99 31.48
CA ASP A 42 4.72 4.72 31.03
C ASP A 42 5.07 6.18 30.62
N LEU A 43 6.02 6.81 31.33
CA LEU A 43 6.52 8.13 30.95
C LEU A 43 7.32 8.06 29.63
N GLY A 44 8.07 6.99 29.43
CA GLY A 44 8.73 6.68 28.16
C GLY A 44 7.72 6.56 27.03
N GLU A 45 6.63 5.82 27.21
CA GLU A 45 5.53 5.70 26.24
C GLU A 45 4.86 7.05 25.97
N ALA A 46 4.65 7.86 27.01
CA ALA A 46 4.08 9.21 26.87
C ALA A 46 4.96 10.11 25.96
N TYR A 47 6.28 10.08 26.14
CA TYR A 47 7.21 10.79 25.25
C TYR A 47 7.32 10.17 23.87
N TYR A 48 7.18 8.86 23.74
CA TYR A 48 7.23 8.15 22.46
C TYR A 48 6.02 8.50 21.60
N ASP A 49 4.81 8.51 22.19
CA ASP A 49 3.55 8.76 21.48
C ASP A 49 3.14 10.25 21.44
N GLY A 50 3.82 11.13 22.21
CA GLY A 50 3.38 12.51 22.42
C GLY A 50 2.10 12.64 23.26
N LYS A 51 1.78 11.66 24.11
CA LYS A 51 0.57 11.64 24.93
C LYS A 51 0.72 12.49 26.21
N GLY A 52 0.10 13.64 26.25
CA GLY A 52 0.17 14.58 27.38
C GLY A 52 1.49 15.35 27.49
N VAL A 53 2.46 15.04 26.64
CA VAL A 53 3.75 15.74 26.44
C VAL A 53 4.03 15.85 24.95
N THR A 54 4.93 16.75 24.58
CA THR A 54 5.43 16.77 23.20
C THR A 54 6.27 15.53 22.93
N GLU A 55 6.05 14.89 21.76
CA GLU A 55 6.85 13.74 21.32
C GLU A 55 8.34 14.04 21.43
N ASN A 56 9.08 13.14 22.07
CA ASN A 56 10.52 13.25 22.26
C ASN A 56 11.14 11.86 22.36
N LEU A 57 11.49 11.28 21.22
CA LEU A 57 12.02 9.93 21.15
C LEU A 57 13.32 9.74 21.98
N PRO A 58 14.31 10.66 21.96
CA PRO A 58 15.47 10.54 22.83
C PRO A 58 15.12 10.53 24.34
N GLU A 59 14.14 11.31 24.75
CA GLU A 59 13.69 11.33 26.15
C GLU A 59 12.94 10.04 26.52
N ALA A 60 12.12 9.51 25.57
CA ALA A 60 11.48 8.20 25.74
C ALA A 60 12.52 7.09 25.98
N VAL A 61 13.59 7.05 25.17
CA VAL A 61 14.69 6.08 25.35
C VAL A 61 15.34 6.19 26.71
N LYS A 62 15.59 7.38 27.24
CA LYS A 62 16.15 7.55 28.58
C LYS A 62 15.26 6.96 29.67
N TRP A 63 13.95 7.14 29.54
CA TRP A 63 12.99 6.60 30.50
C TRP A 63 12.84 5.09 30.36
N PHE A 64 12.77 4.57 29.13
CA PHE A 64 12.80 3.12 28.89
C PHE A 64 14.07 2.47 29.43
N THR A 65 15.21 3.10 29.24
CA THR A 65 16.49 2.58 29.76
C THR A 65 16.46 2.43 31.29
N LYS A 66 16.00 3.48 32.00
CA LYS A 66 15.90 3.42 33.47
C LYS A 66 14.97 2.30 33.96
N ALA A 67 13.83 2.11 33.28
CA ALA A 67 12.90 1.04 33.63
C ALA A 67 13.46 -0.35 33.25
N ALA A 68 14.12 -0.46 32.09
CA ALA A 68 14.71 -1.69 31.59
C ALA A 68 15.87 -2.19 32.46
N GLU A 69 16.66 -1.28 33.02
CA GLU A 69 17.71 -1.57 33.98
C GLU A 69 17.18 -2.11 35.32
N GLN A 70 15.92 -1.79 35.65
CA GLN A 70 15.16 -2.34 36.77
C GLN A 70 14.39 -3.62 36.41
N GLU A 71 14.75 -4.27 35.32
CA GLU A 71 14.14 -5.53 34.84
C GLU A 71 12.66 -5.43 34.45
N ASN A 72 12.15 -4.22 34.17
CA ASN A 72 10.82 -4.09 33.61
C ASN A 72 10.78 -4.65 32.18
N ALA A 73 10.11 -5.79 32.00
CA ALA A 73 10.11 -6.53 30.74
C ALA A 73 9.49 -5.72 29.59
N LYS A 74 8.45 -4.92 29.87
CA LYS A 74 7.81 -4.05 28.86
C LYS A 74 8.77 -2.94 28.41
N ALA A 75 9.49 -2.33 29.33
CA ALA A 75 10.48 -1.32 29.02
C ALA A 75 11.68 -1.89 28.24
N GLN A 76 12.12 -3.10 28.59
CA GLN A 76 13.15 -3.81 27.81
C GLN A 76 12.69 -4.05 26.38
N TYR A 77 11.44 -4.47 26.18
CA TYR A 77 10.84 -4.63 24.86
C TYR A 77 10.77 -3.29 24.12
N ASN A 78 10.29 -2.22 24.75
CA ASN A 78 10.20 -0.89 24.15
C ASN A 78 11.59 -0.35 23.76
N LEU A 79 12.59 -0.57 24.60
CA LEU A 79 13.98 -0.21 24.29
C LEU A 79 14.54 -1.02 23.12
N GLY A 80 14.20 -2.31 23.05
CA GLY A 80 14.49 -3.17 21.90
C GLY A 80 13.91 -2.62 20.60
N ILE A 81 12.67 -2.14 20.61
CA ILE A 81 12.03 -1.45 19.45
C ILE A 81 12.83 -0.21 19.08
N CYS A 82 13.19 0.61 20.05
CA CYS A 82 13.95 1.84 19.79
C CYS A 82 15.28 1.55 19.09
N TYR A 83 16.01 0.55 19.53
CA TYR A 83 17.25 0.13 18.85
C TYR A 83 17.02 -0.54 17.51
N TYR A 84 15.95 -1.31 17.35
CA TYR A 84 15.64 -2.01 16.10
C TYR A 84 15.34 -1.02 14.97
N TYR A 85 14.56 0.04 15.24
CA TYR A 85 14.14 1.03 14.24
C TYR A 85 14.97 2.32 14.25
N GLY A 86 15.83 2.54 15.25
CA GLY A 86 16.58 3.78 15.40
C GLY A 86 15.74 4.94 15.97
N TYR A 87 14.72 4.64 16.78
CA TYR A 87 13.85 5.66 17.37
C TYR A 87 14.52 6.29 18.60
N GLY A 88 14.97 7.55 18.43
CA GLY A 88 15.63 8.31 19.50
C GLY A 88 17.06 7.86 19.84
N VAL A 89 17.56 6.81 19.16
CA VAL A 89 18.94 6.27 19.23
C VAL A 89 19.40 5.87 17.84
N TYR A 90 20.71 5.65 17.67
CA TYR A 90 21.21 5.02 16.45
C TYR A 90 20.69 3.57 16.36
N GLN A 91 20.24 3.18 15.17
CA GLN A 91 19.81 1.82 14.91
C GLN A 91 20.93 0.82 15.23
N ASN A 92 20.60 -0.20 16.02
CA ASN A 92 21.54 -1.23 16.42
C ASN A 92 20.81 -2.55 16.68
N TYR A 93 20.88 -3.46 15.72
CA TYR A 93 20.21 -4.75 15.79
C TYR A 93 20.74 -5.67 16.89
N GLY A 94 22.04 -5.57 17.25
CA GLY A 94 22.63 -6.34 18.34
C GLY A 94 22.12 -5.89 19.72
N GLU A 95 21.98 -4.58 19.94
CA GLU A 95 21.34 -4.09 21.16
C GLU A 95 19.84 -4.41 21.18
N ALA A 96 19.15 -4.36 20.02
CA ALA A 96 17.75 -4.77 19.94
C ALA A 96 17.58 -6.25 20.33
N GLU A 97 18.39 -7.16 19.77
CA GLU A 97 18.39 -8.59 20.13
C GLU A 97 18.58 -8.78 21.64
N LYS A 98 19.57 -8.11 22.22
CA LYS A 98 19.88 -8.21 23.66
C LYS A 98 18.68 -7.80 24.53
N TRP A 99 18.03 -6.68 24.21
CA TRP A 99 16.91 -6.18 24.99
C TRP A 99 15.65 -7.01 24.76
N TYR A 100 15.38 -7.44 23.53
CA TYR A 100 14.29 -8.39 23.26
C TYR A 100 14.52 -9.72 23.98
N THR A 101 15.74 -10.23 24.02
CA THR A 101 16.06 -11.49 24.73
C THR A 101 15.75 -11.36 26.22
N LYS A 102 16.19 -10.29 26.88
CA LYS A 102 15.89 -10.05 28.28
C LYS A 102 14.39 -10.04 28.57
N ALA A 103 13.60 -9.33 27.78
CA ALA A 103 12.16 -9.29 27.95
C ALA A 103 11.50 -10.66 27.64
N ALA A 104 11.97 -11.35 26.60
CA ALA A 104 11.46 -12.64 26.17
C ALA A 104 11.74 -13.76 27.19
N GLU A 105 12.90 -13.74 27.84
CA GLU A 105 13.26 -14.67 28.91
C GLU A 105 12.40 -14.46 30.15
N GLN A 106 11.92 -13.25 30.41
CA GLN A 106 10.94 -12.97 31.44
C GLN A 106 9.50 -13.40 31.06
N GLY A 107 9.31 -13.94 29.85
CA GLY A 107 8.01 -14.40 29.38
C GLY A 107 7.17 -13.33 28.67
N TYR A 108 7.71 -12.15 28.35
CA TYR A 108 6.97 -11.11 27.64
C TYR A 108 6.69 -11.55 26.20
N ALA A 109 5.42 -11.86 25.90
CA ALA A 109 5.04 -12.54 24.67
C ALA A 109 5.34 -11.72 23.40
N GLU A 110 5.15 -10.40 23.45
CA GLU A 110 5.47 -9.50 22.33
C GLU A 110 6.98 -9.49 22.04
N ALA A 111 7.82 -9.54 23.06
CA ALA A 111 9.26 -9.64 22.88
C ALA A 111 9.67 -11.00 22.31
N GLN A 112 9.04 -12.09 22.74
CA GLN A 112 9.26 -13.42 22.16
C GLN A 112 8.90 -13.43 20.68
N ASN A 113 7.76 -12.84 20.31
CA ASN A 113 7.38 -12.73 18.89
C ASN A 113 8.38 -11.87 18.10
N SER A 114 8.80 -10.73 18.66
CA SER A 114 9.76 -9.84 17.98
C SER A 114 11.13 -10.48 17.83
N LEU A 115 11.55 -11.28 18.82
CA LEU A 115 12.78 -12.06 18.74
C LEU A 115 12.67 -13.19 17.69
N GLY A 116 11.50 -13.82 17.58
CA GLY A 116 11.20 -14.75 16.50
C GLY A 116 11.36 -14.10 15.12
N TYR A 117 10.78 -12.92 14.94
CA TYR A 117 10.93 -12.14 13.70
C TYR A 117 12.38 -11.74 13.44
N TYR A 118 13.11 -11.30 14.46
CA TYR A 118 14.52 -10.99 14.35
C TYR A 118 15.35 -12.18 13.83
N TYR A 119 15.12 -13.39 14.37
CA TYR A 119 15.82 -14.58 13.91
C TYR A 119 15.40 -15.05 12.53
N GLU A 120 14.16 -14.81 12.11
CA GLU A 120 13.70 -15.09 10.76
C GLU A 120 14.44 -14.21 9.74
N GLU A 121 14.54 -12.91 9.98
CA GLU A 121 15.29 -11.94 9.16
C GLU A 121 16.80 -12.27 9.10
N ASN A 122 17.36 -12.78 10.19
CA ASN A 122 18.78 -13.17 10.28
C ASN A 122 19.02 -14.65 9.86
N HIS A 123 18.13 -15.22 9.06
CA HIS A 123 18.27 -16.55 8.47
C HIS A 123 18.48 -17.68 9.50
N ASN A 124 17.88 -17.55 10.68
CA ASN A 124 17.85 -18.59 11.70
C ASN A 124 16.42 -19.05 12.01
N PRO A 125 15.76 -19.72 11.04
CA PRO A 125 14.34 -20.05 11.17
C PRO A 125 14.05 -21.06 12.31
N LYS A 126 15.02 -21.88 12.73
CA LYS A 126 14.82 -22.78 13.88
C LYS A 126 14.61 -21.99 15.18
N LYS A 127 15.49 -21.03 15.45
CA LYS A 127 15.33 -20.13 16.61
C LYS A 127 14.06 -19.29 16.50
N ALA A 128 13.70 -18.86 15.29
CA ALA A 128 12.44 -18.12 15.08
C ALA A 128 11.23 -18.95 15.52
N VAL A 129 11.16 -20.23 15.11
CA VAL A 129 10.07 -21.14 15.52
C VAL A 129 10.05 -21.35 17.03
N GLU A 130 11.20 -21.53 17.68
CA GLU A 130 11.28 -21.68 19.13
C GLU A 130 10.65 -20.50 19.86
N TRP A 131 10.96 -19.27 19.45
CA TRP A 131 10.42 -18.06 20.06
C TRP A 131 8.96 -17.82 19.69
N TYR A 132 8.58 -18.03 18.43
CA TYR A 132 7.17 -17.95 18.02
C TYR A 132 6.30 -18.95 18.78
N THR A 133 6.81 -20.17 19.03
CA THR A 133 6.09 -21.19 19.80
C THR A 133 5.80 -20.71 21.22
N LYS A 134 6.81 -20.19 21.92
CA LYS A 134 6.64 -19.66 23.29
C LYS A 134 5.57 -18.55 23.33
N ALA A 135 5.60 -17.61 22.40
CA ALA A 135 4.61 -16.52 22.34
C ALA A 135 3.21 -17.03 21.94
N ALA A 136 3.15 -17.98 21.00
CA ALA A 136 1.89 -18.57 20.52
C ALA A 136 1.19 -19.43 21.59
N GLU A 137 1.96 -20.13 22.41
CA GLU A 137 1.44 -20.90 23.56
C GLU A 137 0.85 -19.99 24.65
N GLN A 138 1.40 -18.80 24.82
CA GLN A 138 0.81 -17.76 25.68
C GLN A 138 -0.47 -17.12 25.09
N GLY A 139 -0.85 -17.48 23.88
CA GLY A 139 -2.07 -17.00 23.25
C GLY A 139 -1.90 -15.78 22.36
N LEU A 140 -0.70 -15.23 22.13
CA LEU A 140 -0.48 -14.06 21.31
C LEU A 140 -0.90 -14.32 19.84
N PRO A 141 -1.95 -13.64 19.30
CA PRO A 141 -2.51 -14.00 18.00
C PRO A 141 -1.54 -13.83 16.83
N ILE A 142 -0.69 -12.80 16.86
CA ILE A 142 0.32 -12.57 15.83
C ILE A 142 1.35 -13.70 15.82
N ALA A 143 1.79 -14.17 16.99
CA ALA A 143 2.75 -15.27 17.09
C ALA A 143 2.14 -16.60 16.64
N GLN A 144 0.85 -16.85 16.98
CA GLN A 144 0.13 -18.02 16.48
C GLN A 144 0.05 -18.00 14.94
N CYS A 145 -0.22 -16.84 14.35
CA CYS A 145 -0.24 -16.69 12.89
C CYS A 145 1.15 -16.95 12.28
N ASN A 146 2.21 -16.36 12.85
CA ASN A 146 3.58 -16.54 12.38
C ASN A 146 4.03 -18.01 12.49
N LEU A 147 3.71 -18.68 13.58
CA LEU A 147 3.99 -20.10 13.75
C LEU A 147 3.25 -20.95 12.71
N GLY A 148 1.99 -20.62 12.44
CA GLY A 148 1.22 -21.25 11.35
C GLY A 148 1.86 -21.04 9.97
N VAL A 149 2.47 -19.89 9.71
CA VAL A 149 3.25 -19.64 8.48
C VAL A 149 4.49 -20.51 8.44
N CYS A 150 5.21 -20.65 9.55
CA CYS A 150 6.38 -21.52 9.63
C CYS A 150 6.02 -22.98 9.28
N TYR A 151 4.96 -23.54 9.84
CA TYR A 151 4.49 -24.87 9.52
C TYR A 151 4.01 -25.00 8.06
N LYS A 152 3.39 -23.97 7.49
CA LYS A 152 2.92 -23.96 6.10
C LYS A 152 4.05 -24.13 5.10
N TYR A 153 5.14 -23.45 5.32
CA TYR A 153 6.28 -23.43 4.38
C TYR A 153 7.42 -24.36 4.77
N GLY A 154 7.43 -24.89 5.99
CA GLY A 154 8.53 -25.69 6.51
C GLY A 154 9.74 -24.85 6.92
N ASN A 155 9.51 -23.59 7.32
CA ASN A 155 10.57 -22.66 7.72
C ASN A 155 10.97 -22.94 9.17
N GLY A 156 12.13 -23.56 9.39
CA GLY A 156 12.65 -23.89 10.71
C GLY A 156 11.99 -25.09 11.40
N VAL A 157 10.96 -25.65 10.80
CA VAL A 157 10.17 -26.80 11.27
C VAL A 157 9.74 -27.63 10.06
N GLU A 158 9.46 -28.91 10.26
CA GLU A 158 8.90 -29.74 9.20
C GLU A 158 7.54 -29.19 8.74
N LYS A 159 7.33 -29.13 7.41
CA LYS A 159 6.06 -28.68 6.84
C LYS A 159 4.91 -29.52 7.32
N ASN A 160 3.90 -28.88 7.91
CA ASN A 160 2.72 -29.53 8.42
C ASN A 160 1.48 -28.65 8.25
N LEU A 161 0.63 -28.99 7.29
CA LEU A 161 -0.58 -28.21 6.99
C LEU A 161 -1.67 -28.35 8.08
N GLU A 162 -1.71 -29.46 8.80
CA GLU A 162 -2.63 -29.66 9.92
C GLU A 162 -2.30 -28.73 11.09
N GLU A 163 -1.02 -28.66 11.50
CA GLU A 163 -0.56 -27.67 12.48
C GLU A 163 -0.76 -26.22 11.99
N THR A 164 -0.56 -25.97 10.68
CA THR A 164 -0.87 -24.65 10.08
C THR A 164 -2.31 -24.23 10.37
N ILE A 165 -3.27 -25.10 10.07
CA ILE A 165 -4.70 -24.82 10.27
C ILE A 165 -5.02 -24.64 11.75
N LYS A 166 -4.47 -25.46 12.60
CA LYS A 166 -4.65 -25.38 14.05
C LYS A 166 -4.21 -24.00 14.59
N TRP A 167 -3.03 -23.54 14.21
CA TRP A 167 -2.52 -22.27 14.67
C TRP A 167 -3.24 -21.07 14.03
N TYR A 168 -3.56 -21.13 12.72
CA TYR A 168 -4.39 -20.09 12.09
C TYR A 168 -5.77 -20.01 12.74
N THR A 169 -6.40 -21.14 13.07
CA THR A 169 -7.70 -21.17 13.73
C THR A 169 -7.66 -20.50 15.11
N LYS A 170 -6.62 -20.77 15.91
CA LYS A 170 -6.45 -20.13 17.22
C LYS A 170 -6.37 -18.60 17.09
N ALA A 171 -5.53 -18.10 16.19
CA ALA A 171 -5.39 -16.65 15.95
C ALA A 171 -6.65 -16.03 15.34
N ALA A 172 -7.29 -16.73 14.38
CA ALA A 172 -8.49 -16.26 13.69
C ALA A 172 -9.70 -16.13 14.64
N ASN A 173 -9.84 -17.06 15.61
CA ASN A 173 -10.89 -17.00 16.62
C ASN A 173 -10.73 -15.85 17.61
N GLN A 174 -9.50 -15.34 17.79
CA GLN A 174 -9.21 -14.14 18.54
C GLN A 174 -9.45 -12.85 17.73
N GLY A 175 -9.89 -12.96 16.48
CA GLY A 175 -10.15 -11.80 15.62
C GLY A 175 -8.93 -11.31 14.83
N TYR A 176 -7.80 -12.02 14.85
CA TYR A 176 -6.61 -11.60 14.11
C TYR A 176 -6.88 -11.69 12.59
N ALA A 177 -7.00 -10.54 11.96
CA ALA A 177 -7.48 -10.40 10.59
C ALA A 177 -6.65 -11.16 9.57
N GLN A 178 -5.32 -11.17 9.73
CA GLN A 178 -4.41 -11.87 8.83
C GLN A 178 -4.59 -13.39 8.90
N ALA A 179 -4.78 -13.95 10.12
CA ALA A 179 -5.05 -15.38 10.29
C ALA A 179 -6.41 -15.76 9.71
N GLN A 180 -7.44 -14.91 9.87
CA GLN A 180 -8.75 -15.12 9.25
C GLN A 180 -8.65 -15.16 7.72
N TYR A 181 -7.86 -14.26 7.12
CA TYR A 181 -7.59 -14.28 5.68
C TYR A 181 -6.87 -15.55 5.25
N TYR A 182 -5.83 -15.98 5.98
CA TYR A 182 -5.10 -17.21 5.66
C TYR A 182 -5.96 -18.46 5.81
N LEU A 183 -6.81 -18.50 6.83
CA LEU A 183 -7.76 -19.60 7.02
C LEU A 183 -8.79 -19.63 5.89
N GLY A 184 -9.30 -18.47 5.45
CA GLY A 184 -10.13 -18.35 4.26
C GLY A 184 -9.44 -18.92 3.02
N LYS A 185 -8.16 -18.59 2.79
CA LYS A 185 -7.37 -19.17 1.68
C LYS A 185 -7.16 -20.66 1.81
N ALA A 186 -7.01 -21.18 3.02
CA ALA A 186 -6.85 -22.61 3.23
C ALA A 186 -8.12 -23.39 2.82
N TYR A 187 -9.29 -22.93 3.25
CA TYR A 187 -10.56 -23.51 2.81
C TYR A 187 -10.83 -23.34 1.30
N ASP A 188 -10.42 -22.21 0.72
CA ASP A 188 -10.57 -21.95 -0.71
C ASP A 188 -9.76 -22.92 -1.59
N LYS A 189 -8.56 -23.27 -1.13
CA LYS A 189 -7.64 -24.14 -1.88
C LYS A 189 -7.70 -25.62 -1.48
N GLY A 190 -8.18 -25.92 -0.29
CA GLY A 190 -8.06 -27.24 0.34
C GLY A 190 -6.66 -27.49 0.93
N ASP A 191 -5.98 -26.43 1.39
CA ASP A 191 -4.64 -26.52 1.98
C ASP A 191 -4.75 -26.93 3.47
N GLY A 192 -4.59 -28.20 3.78
CA GLY A 192 -4.67 -28.75 5.15
C GLY A 192 -6.08 -28.91 5.71
N VAL A 193 -7.09 -28.59 4.94
CA VAL A 193 -8.53 -28.78 5.20
C VAL A 193 -9.22 -29.20 3.93
N GLU A 194 -10.39 -29.83 4.05
CA GLU A 194 -11.25 -30.06 2.89
C GLU A 194 -11.67 -28.74 2.26
N LYS A 195 -11.57 -28.64 0.92
CA LYS A 195 -11.98 -27.45 0.19
C LYS A 195 -13.44 -27.12 0.47
N ASN A 196 -13.71 -25.90 0.92
CA ASN A 196 -15.05 -25.41 1.23
C ASN A 196 -15.19 -23.92 0.92
N ASP A 197 -15.75 -23.61 -0.24
CA ASP A 197 -15.92 -22.23 -0.70
C ASP A 197 -16.82 -21.40 0.24
N SER A 198 -17.83 -22.03 0.88
CA SER A 198 -18.71 -21.34 1.84
C SER A 198 -17.97 -20.94 3.13
N GLU A 199 -17.16 -21.84 3.68
CA GLU A 199 -16.33 -21.54 4.84
C GLU A 199 -15.26 -20.50 4.49
N ALA A 200 -14.63 -20.61 3.33
CA ALA A 200 -13.66 -19.61 2.85
C ALA A 200 -14.28 -18.21 2.85
N MET A 201 -15.48 -18.07 2.29
CA MET A 201 -16.19 -16.79 2.24
C MET A 201 -16.53 -16.25 3.63
N LYS A 202 -16.96 -17.09 4.57
CA LYS A 202 -17.20 -16.67 5.96
C LYS A 202 -15.95 -16.10 6.61
N TRP A 203 -14.81 -16.75 6.40
CA TRP A 203 -13.53 -16.27 6.94
C TRP A 203 -13.04 -15.00 6.27
N TYR A 204 -13.18 -14.86 4.96
CA TYR A 204 -12.86 -13.60 4.26
C TYR A 204 -13.71 -12.43 4.77
N LEU A 205 -15.03 -12.64 4.97
CA LEU A 205 -15.91 -11.59 5.51
C LEU A 205 -15.56 -11.21 6.95
N LYS A 206 -15.17 -12.19 7.81
CA LYS A 206 -14.64 -11.89 9.16
C LYS A 206 -13.35 -11.09 9.08
N ALA A 207 -12.42 -11.47 8.21
CA ALA A 207 -11.17 -10.75 8.00
C ALA A 207 -11.41 -9.29 7.54
N ILE A 208 -12.36 -9.10 6.62
CA ILE A 208 -12.78 -7.75 6.17
C ILE A 208 -13.37 -6.91 7.30
N LYS A 209 -14.18 -7.53 8.16
CA LYS A 209 -14.75 -6.86 9.35
C LYS A 209 -13.64 -6.39 10.30
N ASN A 210 -12.59 -7.19 10.43
CA ASN A 210 -11.41 -6.90 11.24
C ASN A 210 -10.30 -6.16 10.46
N ASN A 211 -10.67 -5.50 9.35
CA ASN A 211 -9.82 -4.63 8.55
C ASN A 211 -8.62 -5.31 7.88
N SER A 212 -8.77 -6.56 7.39
CA SER A 212 -7.78 -7.15 6.47
C SER A 212 -7.84 -6.47 5.10
N PRO A 213 -6.78 -5.78 4.67
CA PRO A 213 -6.74 -5.19 3.34
C PRO A 213 -6.67 -6.26 2.24
N GLU A 214 -5.99 -7.38 2.49
CA GLU A 214 -5.87 -8.49 1.54
C GLU A 214 -7.20 -9.18 1.31
N ALA A 215 -7.97 -9.44 2.38
CA ALA A 215 -9.29 -10.04 2.26
C ALA A 215 -10.26 -9.12 1.52
N ALA A 216 -10.21 -7.82 1.80
CA ALA A 216 -11.04 -6.83 1.13
C ALA A 216 -10.71 -6.73 -0.37
N TYR A 217 -9.42 -6.71 -0.72
CA TYR A 217 -8.98 -6.75 -2.11
C TYR A 217 -9.45 -8.01 -2.82
N TYR A 218 -9.18 -9.18 -2.25
CA TYR A 218 -9.52 -10.48 -2.85
C TYR A 218 -11.02 -10.64 -3.08
N TYR A 219 -11.84 -10.27 -2.09
CA TYR A 219 -13.29 -10.32 -2.22
C TYR A 219 -13.83 -9.29 -3.22
N GLY A 220 -13.27 -8.08 -3.21
CA GLY A 220 -13.58 -7.04 -4.18
C GLY A 220 -13.30 -7.49 -5.62
N ASP A 221 -12.14 -8.11 -5.86
CA ASP A 221 -11.76 -8.66 -7.16
C ASP A 221 -12.71 -9.77 -7.63
N MET A 222 -13.08 -10.68 -6.73
CA MET A 222 -14.08 -11.72 -7.05
C MET A 222 -15.43 -11.13 -7.45
N LEU A 223 -15.88 -10.06 -6.83
CA LEU A 223 -17.11 -9.37 -7.20
C LEU A 223 -16.99 -8.62 -8.53
N LEU A 224 -15.84 -8.06 -8.85
CA LEU A 224 -15.62 -7.40 -10.15
C LEU A 224 -15.68 -8.38 -11.31
N ASN A 225 -15.10 -9.56 -11.14
CA ASN A 225 -14.99 -10.56 -12.20
C ASN A 225 -16.16 -11.56 -12.21
N GLY A 226 -16.85 -11.70 -11.11
CA GLY A 226 -17.73 -12.82 -10.83
C GLY A 226 -16.94 -14.12 -10.61
N ASN A 227 -17.47 -15.05 -9.85
CA ASN A 227 -16.89 -16.38 -9.65
C ASN A 227 -17.99 -17.42 -9.58
N LYS A 228 -18.31 -18.04 -10.72
CA LYS A 228 -19.38 -19.02 -10.84
C LYS A 228 -19.17 -20.26 -9.97
N GLN A 229 -17.91 -20.68 -9.78
CA GLN A 229 -17.58 -21.84 -8.94
C GLN A 229 -17.92 -21.60 -7.48
N LYS A 230 -17.81 -20.35 -7.03
CA LYS A 230 -18.14 -19.93 -5.66
C LYS A 230 -19.55 -19.35 -5.52
N GLY A 231 -20.36 -19.41 -6.57
CA GLY A 231 -21.71 -18.83 -6.57
C GLY A 231 -21.71 -17.28 -6.50
N ILE A 232 -20.57 -16.63 -6.83
CA ILE A 232 -20.46 -15.17 -6.79
C ILE A 232 -20.85 -14.60 -8.14
N THR A 233 -21.96 -13.86 -8.16
CA THR A 233 -22.38 -13.07 -9.33
C THR A 233 -21.56 -11.80 -9.42
N GLN A 234 -21.19 -11.41 -10.63
CA GLN A 234 -20.52 -10.15 -10.87
C GLN A 234 -21.34 -8.97 -10.31
N ASN A 235 -20.70 -8.16 -9.49
CA ASN A 235 -21.30 -6.97 -8.90
C ASN A 235 -20.25 -5.85 -8.79
N ILE A 236 -20.12 -5.07 -9.84
CA ILE A 236 -19.08 -4.05 -9.95
C ILE A 236 -19.20 -2.98 -8.85
N PRO A 237 -20.39 -2.40 -8.52
CA PRO A 237 -20.51 -1.41 -7.45
C PRO A 237 -20.05 -1.93 -6.09
N GLU A 238 -20.45 -3.15 -5.72
CA GLU A 238 -20.05 -3.75 -4.45
C GLU A 238 -18.56 -4.13 -4.48
N GLY A 239 -18.04 -4.65 -5.60
CA GLY A 239 -16.61 -4.92 -5.78
C GLY A 239 -15.77 -3.66 -5.57
N VAL A 240 -16.15 -2.54 -6.19
CA VAL A 240 -15.46 -1.24 -6.00
C VAL A 240 -15.50 -0.80 -4.55
N LYS A 241 -16.60 -1.02 -3.82
CA LYS A 241 -16.71 -0.68 -2.40
C LYS A 241 -15.66 -1.42 -1.55
N TYR A 242 -15.46 -2.73 -1.79
CA TYR A 242 -14.44 -3.50 -1.09
C TYR A 242 -13.01 -3.14 -1.53
N LEU A 243 -12.80 -2.85 -2.82
CA LEU A 243 -11.51 -2.33 -3.28
C LEU A 243 -11.17 -0.98 -2.64
N ARG A 244 -12.15 -0.08 -2.48
CA ARG A 244 -11.96 1.17 -1.74
C ARG A 244 -11.56 0.91 -0.29
N LYS A 245 -12.24 -0.02 0.39
CA LYS A 245 -11.88 -0.41 1.76
C LYS A 245 -10.44 -0.93 1.82
N ALA A 246 -10.03 -1.77 0.88
CA ALA A 246 -8.66 -2.28 0.80
C ALA A 246 -7.64 -1.15 0.55
N ALA A 247 -7.94 -0.24 -0.39
CA ALA A 247 -7.09 0.89 -0.73
C ALA A 247 -6.95 1.89 0.43
N ASP A 248 -8.04 2.15 1.17
CA ASP A 248 -8.02 3.00 2.37
C ASP A 248 -7.18 2.37 3.50
N LEU A 249 -7.10 1.03 3.53
CA LEU A 249 -6.18 0.26 4.37
C LEU A 249 -4.79 0.09 3.74
N LYS A 250 -4.48 0.87 2.70
CA LYS A 250 -3.18 0.93 2.03
C LYS A 250 -2.80 -0.34 1.25
N ASN A 251 -3.75 -1.16 0.80
CA ASN A 251 -3.47 -2.27 -0.11
C ASN A 251 -3.08 -1.73 -1.50
N LEU A 252 -1.85 -2.00 -1.92
CA LEU A 252 -1.30 -1.44 -3.15
C LEU A 252 -1.99 -1.98 -4.40
N ASP A 253 -2.38 -3.25 -4.42
CA ASP A 253 -3.08 -3.86 -5.56
C ASP A 253 -4.45 -3.21 -5.77
N ALA A 254 -5.21 -2.98 -4.69
CA ALA A 254 -6.48 -2.27 -4.76
C ALA A 254 -6.32 -0.83 -5.24
N ILE A 255 -5.28 -0.14 -4.76
CA ILE A 255 -4.93 1.22 -5.19
C ILE A 255 -4.64 1.24 -6.70
N GLN A 256 -3.86 0.27 -7.20
CA GLN A 256 -3.51 0.15 -8.62
C GLN A 256 -4.75 -0.11 -9.49
N VAL A 257 -5.63 -1.02 -9.06
CA VAL A 257 -6.87 -1.31 -9.79
C VAL A 257 -7.76 -0.07 -9.89
N LEU A 258 -7.98 0.63 -8.78
CA LEU A 258 -8.86 1.81 -8.75
C LEU A 258 -8.26 3.00 -9.54
N ALA A 259 -6.97 3.27 -9.37
CA ALA A 259 -6.29 4.32 -10.12
C ALA A 259 -6.22 3.99 -11.62
N GLY A 260 -5.91 2.74 -11.97
CA GLY A 260 -5.87 2.26 -13.35
C GLY A 260 -7.22 2.36 -14.05
N ALA A 261 -8.31 1.97 -13.38
CA ALA A 261 -9.66 2.09 -13.93
C ALA A 261 -10.02 3.55 -14.21
N TYR A 262 -9.65 4.48 -13.31
CA TYR A 262 -9.91 5.89 -13.55
C TYR A 262 -9.09 6.46 -14.71
N LEU A 263 -7.84 6.04 -14.87
CA LEU A 263 -7.01 6.40 -16.03
C LEU A 263 -7.63 5.92 -17.34
N LEU A 264 -8.10 4.66 -17.39
CA LEU A 264 -8.81 4.10 -18.56
C LEU A 264 -10.04 4.94 -18.92
N LYS A 265 -10.84 5.36 -17.92
CA LYS A 265 -11.97 6.28 -18.13
C LYS A 265 -11.53 7.62 -18.76
N MET A 266 -10.46 8.22 -18.21
CA MET A 266 -9.95 9.47 -18.75
C MET A 266 -9.55 9.33 -20.22
N GLU A 267 -8.95 8.21 -20.59
CA GLU A 267 -8.57 7.86 -21.96
C GLU A 267 -9.76 7.46 -22.84
N GLY A 268 -10.97 7.31 -22.29
CA GLY A 268 -12.15 6.86 -23.02
C GLY A 268 -12.16 5.37 -23.35
N LYS A 269 -11.33 4.58 -22.62
CA LYS A 269 -11.24 3.13 -22.75
C LYS A 269 -12.21 2.42 -21.81
N ASN A 270 -12.49 1.14 -22.14
CA ASN A 270 -13.32 0.30 -21.29
C ASN A 270 -12.60 -0.05 -19.98
N ASP A 271 -13.20 0.32 -18.86
CA ASP A 271 -12.74 0.08 -17.50
C ASP A 271 -13.69 -0.85 -16.73
N LEU A 272 -14.48 -1.64 -17.43
CA LEU A 272 -15.53 -2.51 -16.90
C LEU A 272 -16.61 -1.77 -16.08
N GLY A 273 -16.66 -0.45 -16.15
CA GLY A 273 -17.59 0.37 -15.38
C GLY A 273 -17.15 0.65 -13.94
N ILE A 274 -15.93 0.27 -13.57
CA ILE A 274 -15.35 0.49 -12.24
C ILE A 274 -15.32 1.99 -11.94
N SER A 275 -14.87 2.78 -12.91
CA SER A 275 -14.72 4.24 -12.76
C SER A 275 -16.03 5.00 -12.59
N LYS A 276 -17.17 4.40 -12.93
CA LYS A 276 -18.48 5.02 -12.67
C LYS A 276 -18.71 5.27 -11.18
N ASN A 277 -18.05 4.48 -10.35
CA ASN A 277 -18.13 4.53 -8.89
C ASN A 277 -16.96 5.32 -8.26
N LEU A 278 -16.12 5.99 -9.07
CA LEU A 278 -14.95 6.74 -8.62
C LEU A 278 -15.05 8.21 -9.02
N SER A 279 -14.77 9.08 -8.07
CA SER A 279 -14.58 10.51 -8.32
C SER A 279 -13.12 10.80 -8.71
N TYR A 280 -12.89 11.99 -9.30
CA TYR A 280 -11.52 12.48 -9.53
C TYR A 280 -10.74 12.64 -8.21
N ALA A 281 -11.42 13.02 -7.14
CA ALA A 281 -10.81 13.13 -5.83
C ALA A 281 -10.32 11.79 -5.29
N ASP A 282 -11.10 10.70 -5.50
CA ASP A 282 -10.66 9.34 -5.16
C ASP A 282 -9.42 8.94 -5.94
N PHE A 283 -9.39 9.23 -7.23
CA PHE A 283 -8.23 8.93 -8.07
C PHE A 283 -6.96 9.63 -7.56
N VAL A 284 -7.03 10.94 -7.28
CA VAL A 284 -5.90 11.69 -6.72
C VAL A 284 -5.50 11.17 -5.35
N LYS A 285 -6.48 10.83 -4.50
CA LYS A 285 -6.24 10.24 -3.17
C LYS A 285 -5.42 8.95 -3.30
N TYR A 286 -5.84 8.04 -4.16
CA TYR A 286 -5.17 6.75 -4.33
C TYR A 286 -3.79 6.88 -4.97
N LEU A 287 -3.60 7.80 -5.92
CA LEU A 287 -2.27 8.13 -6.43
C LEU A 287 -1.33 8.61 -5.32
N LYS A 288 -1.81 9.47 -4.41
CA LYS A 288 -1.01 9.96 -3.28
C LYS A 288 -0.61 8.83 -2.34
N ILE A 289 -1.57 8.00 -1.93
CA ILE A 289 -1.30 6.86 -1.03
C ILE A 289 -0.28 5.91 -1.65
N GLY A 290 -0.44 5.56 -2.94
CA GLY A 290 0.50 4.68 -3.63
C GLY A 290 1.89 5.30 -3.81
N ALA A 291 1.96 6.61 -4.06
CA ALA A 291 3.21 7.36 -4.15
C ALA A 291 3.95 7.40 -2.79
N GLU A 292 3.23 7.60 -1.70
CA GLU A 292 3.77 7.57 -0.33
C GLU A 292 4.33 6.18 0.04
N GLN A 293 3.71 5.12 -0.49
CA GLN A 293 4.20 3.75 -0.35
C GLN A 293 5.39 3.41 -1.27
N GLY A 294 5.93 4.38 -1.99
CA GLY A 294 7.10 4.20 -2.82
C GLY A 294 6.81 3.80 -4.28
N ASN A 295 5.53 3.66 -4.68
CA ASN A 295 5.18 3.33 -6.07
C ASN A 295 5.61 4.46 -7.02
N GLN A 296 6.63 4.19 -7.82
CA GLN A 296 7.25 5.19 -8.69
C GLN A 296 6.32 5.65 -9.82
N ASP A 297 5.46 4.76 -10.32
CA ASP A 297 4.51 5.07 -11.39
C ASP A 297 3.49 6.09 -10.92
N MET A 298 2.95 5.85 -9.72
CA MET A 298 1.98 6.76 -9.10
C MET A 298 2.59 8.11 -8.75
N LYS A 299 3.87 8.14 -8.31
CA LYS A 299 4.63 9.40 -8.15
C LYS A 299 4.71 10.17 -9.44
N THR A 300 5.06 9.48 -10.53
CA THR A 300 5.19 10.09 -11.86
C THR A 300 3.85 10.60 -12.40
N ILE A 301 2.78 9.80 -12.29
CA ILE A 301 1.43 10.22 -12.70
C ILE A 301 0.98 11.44 -11.89
N LEU A 302 1.21 11.44 -10.59
CA LEU A 302 0.81 12.53 -9.70
C LEU A 302 1.54 13.84 -10.03
N ALA A 303 2.85 13.77 -10.28
CA ALA A 303 3.66 14.91 -10.67
C ALA A 303 3.24 15.52 -12.01
N ASN A 304 2.79 14.68 -12.95
CA ASN A 304 2.39 15.09 -14.31
C ASN A 304 0.87 15.27 -14.46
N LEU A 305 0.10 15.18 -13.39
CA LEU A 305 -1.36 15.18 -13.44
C LEU A 305 -2.00 16.39 -14.15
N PRO A 306 -1.49 17.64 -14.02
CA PRO A 306 -1.99 18.79 -14.79
C PRO A 306 -1.79 18.62 -16.30
N ASN A 307 -0.62 18.12 -16.71
CA ASN A 307 -0.28 17.86 -18.11
C ASN A 307 -1.12 16.71 -18.67
N TYR A 308 -1.38 15.67 -17.86
CA TYR A 308 -2.19 14.51 -18.25
C TYR A 308 -3.63 14.89 -18.64
N LYS A 309 -4.27 15.82 -17.89
CA LYS A 309 -5.58 16.35 -18.24
C LYS A 309 -5.58 17.09 -19.58
N SER A 310 -4.59 17.96 -19.79
CA SER A 310 -4.43 18.72 -21.02
C SER A 310 -4.25 17.79 -22.23
N MET A 311 -3.45 16.75 -22.07
CA MET A 311 -3.21 15.74 -23.08
C MET A 311 -4.48 15.02 -23.52
N ILE A 312 -5.27 14.52 -22.57
CA ILE A 312 -6.50 13.78 -22.88
C ILE A 312 -7.50 14.70 -23.58
N ALA A 313 -7.61 15.97 -23.16
CA ALA A 313 -8.45 16.94 -23.83
C ALA A 313 -8.01 17.16 -25.28
N GLN A 314 -6.71 17.23 -25.52
CA GLN A 314 -6.13 17.41 -26.85
C GLN A 314 -6.32 16.15 -27.72
N GLU A 315 -6.11 14.94 -27.15
CA GLU A 315 -6.40 13.67 -27.79
C GLU A 315 -7.86 13.59 -28.28
N LYS A 316 -8.80 13.92 -27.40
CA LYS A 316 -10.23 13.98 -27.76
C LYS A 316 -10.51 14.99 -28.87
N SER A 317 -9.85 16.14 -28.86
CA SER A 317 -9.96 17.15 -29.90
C SER A 317 -9.45 16.64 -31.24
N LEU A 318 -8.31 15.93 -31.26
CA LEU A 318 -7.75 15.32 -32.48
C LEU A 318 -8.66 14.22 -33.03
N VAL A 319 -9.22 13.37 -32.17
CA VAL A 319 -10.19 12.35 -32.58
C VAL A 319 -11.47 12.99 -33.17
N ALA A 320 -11.98 14.05 -32.55
CA ALA A 320 -13.16 14.77 -33.04
C ALA A 320 -12.89 15.44 -34.41
N LYS A 321 -11.68 16.00 -34.60
CA LYS A 321 -11.29 16.71 -35.82
C LYS A 321 -10.97 15.76 -36.98
N TYR A 322 -10.31 14.65 -36.74
CA TYR A 322 -9.76 13.78 -37.78
C TYR A 322 -10.33 12.36 -37.82
N GLY A 323 -11.14 11.99 -36.84
CA GLY A 323 -11.76 10.70 -36.71
C GLY A 323 -10.87 9.65 -36.02
N GLN A 324 -11.52 8.68 -35.38
CA GLN A 324 -10.85 7.65 -34.56
C GLN A 324 -9.83 6.83 -35.37
N ARG A 325 -10.17 6.46 -36.61
CA ARG A 325 -9.27 5.62 -37.44
C ARG A 325 -7.96 6.32 -37.78
N ALA A 326 -8.02 7.63 -38.07
CA ALA A 326 -6.81 8.42 -38.33
C ALA A 326 -5.96 8.54 -37.08
N TYR A 327 -6.58 8.81 -35.94
CA TYR A 327 -5.95 8.88 -34.65
C TYR A 327 -5.25 7.55 -34.23
N ASP A 328 -5.94 6.42 -34.39
CA ASP A 328 -5.40 5.09 -34.11
C ASP A 328 -4.19 4.73 -35.00
N ASN A 329 -4.21 5.18 -36.24
CA ASN A 329 -3.08 5.01 -37.15
C ASN A 329 -1.88 5.86 -36.75
N ILE A 330 -2.12 7.09 -36.31
CA ILE A 330 -1.07 7.97 -35.74
C ILE A 330 -0.47 7.34 -34.48
N LYS A 331 -1.32 6.87 -33.58
CA LYS A 331 -0.90 6.17 -32.34
C LYS A 331 -0.03 4.92 -32.61
N LYS A 332 -0.33 4.19 -33.67
CA LYS A 332 0.43 3.00 -34.08
C LYS A 332 1.69 3.34 -34.89
N GLY A 333 2.02 4.64 -35.03
CA GLY A 333 3.11 5.09 -35.88
C GLY A 333 2.86 4.82 -37.37
N LYS A 334 1.63 4.54 -37.77
CA LYS A 334 1.25 4.24 -39.14
C LYS A 334 0.74 5.51 -39.81
N VAL A 335 1.66 6.25 -40.40
CA VAL A 335 1.30 7.32 -41.33
C VAL A 335 1.12 6.68 -42.70
N TYR A 336 -0.07 6.79 -43.29
CA TYR A 336 -0.34 6.15 -44.59
C TYR A 336 -0.29 7.17 -45.73
N ILE A 337 0.05 6.68 -46.93
CA ILE A 337 0.07 7.48 -48.16
C ILE A 337 -1.38 8.05 -48.41
N GLY A 338 -1.43 9.34 -48.63
CA GLY A 338 -2.74 10.02 -48.80
C GLY A 338 -3.35 10.64 -47.55
N MET A 339 -2.68 10.55 -46.41
CA MET A 339 -3.06 11.21 -45.17
C MET A 339 -3.15 12.73 -45.39
N PRO A 340 -4.25 13.43 -44.95
CA PRO A 340 -4.35 14.87 -45.14
C PRO A 340 -3.20 15.63 -44.45
N GLU A 341 -2.67 16.65 -45.11
CA GLU A 341 -1.56 17.46 -44.61
C GLU A 341 -1.90 18.14 -43.26
N GLY A 342 -3.18 18.51 -43.04
CA GLY A 342 -3.65 19.10 -41.81
C GLY A 342 -3.42 18.21 -40.55
N ILE A 343 -3.34 16.89 -40.73
CA ILE A 343 -2.96 15.97 -39.65
C ILE A 343 -1.44 16.03 -39.38
N LEU A 344 -0.65 16.24 -40.42
CA LEU A 344 0.82 16.28 -40.36
C LEU A 344 1.35 17.63 -39.87
N THR A 345 0.62 18.73 -40.08
CA THR A 345 1.01 20.08 -39.62
C THR A 345 0.94 20.21 -38.10
N GLU A 346 0.22 19.34 -37.41
CA GLU A 346 0.24 19.26 -35.95
C GLU A 346 1.46 18.48 -35.42
N PHE A 347 2.24 17.84 -36.30
CA PHE A 347 3.52 17.19 -36.00
C PHE A 347 4.67 18.06 -36.52
N ARG A 348 5.52 18.61 -35.66
CA ARG A 348 6.69 19.40 -36.07
C ARG A 348 7.96 18.56 -36.15
N THR A 349 8.90 19.03 -37.00
CA THR A 349 10.20 18.40 -37.22
C THR A 349 11.07 18.33 -35.98
N PHE A 350 11.66 17.17 -35.71
CA PHE A 350 12.75 17.00 -34.75
C PHE A 350 14.10 17.12 -35.47
N GLU A 351 15.00 17.94 -34.93
CA GLU A 351 16.42 17.86 -35.23
C GLU A 351 17.10 17.03 -34.17
N THR A 352 17.75 15.95 -34.57
CA THR A 352 18.66 15.20 -33.74
C THR A 352 20.03 15.15 -34.45
N ASP A 353 21.06 15.54 -33.74
CA ASP A 353 22.50 15.31 -33.96
C ASP A 353 23.09 15.56 -35.35
N GLY A 354 22.71 16.64 -36.02
CA GLY A 354 23.41 17.11 -37.21
C GLY A 354 23.19 16.30 -38.47
N SER A 355 22.40 15.25 -38.51
CA SER A 355 21.97 14.57 -39.72
C SER A 355 20.72 15.25 -40.31
N ARG A 356 20.81 15.58 -41.62
CA ARG A 356 19.80 16.34 -42.41
C ARG A 356 18.53 15.51 -42.64
N TYR A 357 17.76 15.20 -41.62
CA TYR A 357 16.44 14.57 -41.77
C TYR A 357 15.36 15.50 -41.16
N GLN A 358 14.47 16.01 -42.00
CA GLN A 358 13.29 16.70 -41.56
C GLN A 358 12.30 15.66 -41.05
N MET A 359 12.23 15.49 -39.75
CA MET A 359 11.13 14.76 -39.10
C MET A 359 10.05 15.77 -38.68
N TYR A 360 8.80 15.46 -38.94
CA TYR A 360 7.71 16.31 -38.51
C TYR A 360 7.57 16.27 -36.99
N LYS A 361 7.66 17.43 -36.37
CA LYS A 361 7.49 17.62 -34.92
C LYS A 361 6.03 17.79 -34.58
N TYR A 362 5.55 17.07 -33.59
CA TYR A 362 4.31 17.42 -32.92
C TYR A 362 4.55 18.61 -31.97
N ASN A 363 3.81 19.71 -32.16
CA ASN A 363 4.00 20.96 -31.40
C ASN A 363 2.99 21.09 -30.28
N GLY A 364 2.90 20.07 -29.47
CA GLY A 364 2.01 20.09 -28.32
C GLY A 364 2.57 19.25 -27.18
N PRO A 365 1.84 19.14 -26.06
CA PRO A 365 2.22 18.33 -24.90
C PRO A 365 2.50 16.85 -25.22
N TYR A 366 2.10 16.38 -26.43
CA TYR A 366 2.43 15.04 -26.92
C TYR A 366 3.96 14.81 -27.15
N ARG A 367 4.74 15.88 -27.36
CA ARG A 367 6.19 15.80 -27.49
C ARG A 367 6.86 15.40 -26.17
N ASP A 368 6.38 16.03 -25.09
CA ASP A 368 6.90 15.73 -23.76
C ASP A 368 6.44 14.34 -23.29
N LEU A 369 5.31 13.89 -23.80
CA LEU A 369 4.80 12.54 -23.56
C LEU A 369 5.67 11.47 -24.20
N VAL A 370 6.00 11.57 -25.47
CA VAL A 370 6.77 10.55 -26.17
C VAL A 370 8.22 10.51 -25.65
N GLY A 371 8.81 11.66 -25.35
CA GLY A 371 10.13 11.76 -24.70
C GLY A 371 10.10 11.23 -23.27
N THR A 372 9.13 11.65 -22.49
CA THR A 372 8.95 11.26 -21.09
C THR A 372 8.46 9.82 -20.97
N TYR A 373 7.59 9.36 -21.87
CA TYR A 373 7.08 7.99 -21.89
C TYR A 373 8.18 6.95 -22.18
N LYS A 374 9.16 7.24 -23.02
CA LYS A 374 10.31 6.32 -23.21
C LYS A 374 11.20 6.17 -21.99
N GLN A 375 11.22 7.18 -21.12
CA GLN A 375 12.03 7.19 -19.89
C GLN A 375 11.29 6.65 -18.66
N TYR A 376 9.94 6.62 -18.65
CA TYR A 376 9.14 6.49 -17.45
C TYR A 376 8.02 5.46 -17.49
N ILE A 377 8.12 4.40 -18.35
CA ILE A 377 7.10 3.36 -18.34
C ILE A 377 7.59 2.12 -17.60
N PRO A 378 7.17 1.93 -16.36
CA PRO A 378 7.32 0.67 -15.67
C PRO A 378 6.28 -0.37 -16.11
N SER A 379 6.42 -1.59 -15.63
CA SER A 379 5.82 -2.83 -16.14
C SER A 379 4.29 -2.86 -16.38
N TYR A 380 3.51 -1.98 -15.77
CA TYR A 380 2.07 -1.79 -16.08
C TYR A 380 1.85 -0.87 -17.27
N GLY A 381 2.71 0.12 -17.44
CA GLY A 381 2.83 0.91 -18.66
C GLY A 381 3.30 0.10 -19.86
N LEU A 382 3.93 -1.09 -19.68
CA LEU A 382 4.33 -1.95 -20.78
C LEU A 382 3.14 -2.45 -21.63
N ARG A 383 1.95 -2.61 -21.06
CA ARG A 383 0.73 -2.85 -21.86
C ARG A 383 0.29 -1.58 -22.60
N LEU A 384 0.40 -0.42 -22.00
CA LEU A 384 0.13 0.86 -22.64
C LEU A 384 1.27 1.21 -23.62
N ALA A 385 2.55 0.97 -23.24
CA ALA A 385 3.71 1.18 -24.08
C ALA A 385 3.80 0.16 -25.22
N ASN A 386 3.39 -1.08 -25.05
CA ASN A 386 3.24 -2.04 -26.16
C ASN A 386 2.07 -1.68 -27.08
N LEU A 387 1.06 -0.94 -26.60
CA LEU A 387 0.06 -0.30 -27.45
C LEU A 387 0.60 0.96 -28.16
N LEU A 388 1.46 1.74 -27.50
CA LEU A 388 2.07 2.97 -28.03
C LEU A 388 3.48 2.75 -28.60
N GLY A 389 4.15 1.65 -28.24
CA GLY A 389 5.58 1.41 -28.42
C GLY A 389 5.99 0.72 -29.73
N LYS A 390 5.12 0.63 -30.73
CA LYS A 390 5.57 0.19 -32.05
C LYS A 390 5.79 1.38 -32.99
N VAL A 391 7.04 1.81 -32.96
CA VAL A 391 7.74 2.48 -34.07
C VAL A 391 6.97 3.62 -34.73
N PHE A 392 7.16 4.84 -34.23
CA PHE A 392 6.92 6.02 -35.06
C PHE A 392 7.85 5.96 -36.29
N PRO A 393 7.34 6.28 -37.49
CA PRO A 393 8.17 6.32 -38.66
C PRO A 393 9.29 7.34 -38.46
N ARG A 394 10.53 6.93 -38.71
CA ARG A 394 11.70 7.80 -38.56
C ARG A 394 11.72 8.95 -39.55
N ILE A 395 11.09 8.75 -40.72
CA ILE A 395 11.05 9.73 -41.79
C ILE A 395 9.68 9.68 -42.48
N VAL A 396 9.04 10.84 -42.65
CA VAL A 396 7.85 11.01 -43.46
C VAL A 396 8.19 12.02 -44.57
N LYS A 397 8.14 11.59 -45.81
CA LYS A 397 8.27 12.51 -46.95
C LYS A 397 6.91 12.96 -47.43
N VAL A 398 6.74 14.27 -47.58
CA VAL A 398 5.51 14.88 -48.10
C VAL A 398 5.78 15.57 -49.42
N ARG A 399 4.94 15.36 -50.41
CA ARG A 399 4.95 16.06 -51.70
C ARG A 399 3.54 16.45 -52.07
N ASN A 400 3.34 17.72 -52.42
CA ASN A 400 2.04 18.29 -52.81
C ASN A 400 0.95 18.05 -51.73
N GLY A 401 1.27 18.26 -50.47
CA GLY A 401 0.33 18.11 -49.35
C GLY A 401 -0.05 16.67 -49.01
N LYS A 402 0.60 15.68 -49.56
CA LYS A 402 0.33 14.25 -49.30
C LYS A 402 1.61 13.51 -48.89
N VAL A 403 1.49 12.57 -47.97
CA VAL A 403 2.58 11.66 -47.63
C VAL A 403 2.93 10.79 -48.81
N THR A 404 4.20 10.83 -49.24
CA THR A 404 4.71 10.06 -50.39
C THR A 404 5.61 8.91 -49.96
N ASN A 405 6.20 8.95 -48.78
CA ASN A 405 7.03 7.87 -48.27
C ASN A 405 7.03 7.86 -46.74
N VAL A 406 7.11 6.67 -46.15
CA VAL A 406 7.18 6.43 -44.69
C VAL A 406 8.29 5.44 -44.45
N ILE A 407 9.28 5.81 -43.62
CA ILE A 407 10.38 4.92 -43.21
C ILE A 407 10.25 4.66 -41.73
N TYR A 408 10.12 3.41 -41.36
CA TYR A 408 9.91 2.94 -39.96
C TYR A 408 11.23 2.74 -39.22
#